data_146ec20307c8ca56ef5a5e960f097761
#
_entry.id   146ec20307c8ca56ef5a5e960f097761
#
_cell.length_a   1.000
_cell.length_b   1.000
_cell.length_c   1.000
_cell.angle_alpha   90.00
_cell.angle_beta   90.00
_cell.angle_gamma   90.00
#
_symmetry.space_group_name_H-M   'P 1'
#
loop_
_entity.id
_entity.type
_entity.pdbx_description
1 polymer ?
#
loop_
_entity_poly.entity_id
_entity_poly.type
_entity_poly.pdbx_seq_one_letter_code
_entity_poly.pdbx_strand_id
1 'polypeptide(L)'
;MRTSRRSFLSGLTAMAGVLAARANMPAPRPRHDPSLAVFISDLHLNGLKEEVPTHLYEERCFCEAVGKIMALDPLPANVVCFGDISYHWGQPEDYVLAAKLFQPLLDAGIKLTLGLGNHDRRDNFLVQWPSYAKSTLVPGRIVSKVEMPHVDLLMLDTINATPVEKKKRSHPGECSKEEYEWLAATLKAATKPVITCSHHKPNEDKVGLTNLLHGSAACKGHVFGHWHRWFRDFLHVGWDPQKVFPISCLPSTGHWGDIGFATFRTFPDRATLTLHQYDFFFTGGPGDGQPFRDDIVKEKNGQTCTFRLV
;
A
#
# COMPACT_ATOMS: atom_id res chain seq x y z
N MET A 1 33.00 -7.20 -64.92
CA MET A 1 32.35 -6.23 -64.02
C MET A 1 33.17 -6.16 -62.77
N ARG A 2 33.86 -5.09 -62.45
CA ARG A 2 34.63 -4.88 -61.21
C ARG A 2 33.75 -4.09 -60.28
N THR A 3 33.11 -4.73 -59.26
CA THR A 3 32.43 -4.05 -58.18
C THR A 3 33.46 -3.45 -57.24
N SER A 4 33.35 -2.15 -57.01
CA SER A 4 34.30 -1.35 -56.27
C SER A 4 34.25 -1.70 -54.78
N ARG A 5 35.42 -2.03 -54.21
CA ARG A 5 35.60 -2.26 -52.74
C ARG A 5 35.19 -1.06 -51.85
N ARG A 6 35.00 0.13 -52.43
CA ARG A 6 34.59 1.34 -51.70
C ARG A 6 33.11 1.36 -51.30
N SER A 7 32.23 0.69 -52.05
CA SER A 7 30.79 0.65 -51.74
C SER A 7 30.46 -0.31 -50.59
N PHE A 8 31.35 -1.28 -50.31
CA PHE A 8 31.14 -2.24 -49.21
C PHE A 8 31.53 -1.68 -47.84
N LEU A 9 32.57 -0.82 -47.79
CA LEU A 9 33.03 -0.19 -46.55
C LEU A 9 32.12 0.93 -46.06
N SER A 10 31.42 1.64 -46.96
CA SER A 10 30.46 2.68 -46.56
C SER A 10 29.16 2.11 -45.99
N GLY A 11 28.78 0.90 -46.39
CA GLY A 11 27.61 0.21 -45.82
C GLY A 11 27.85 -0.31 -44.38
N LEU A 12 29.08 -0.78 -44.11
CA LEU A 12 29.44 -1.30 -42.77
C LEU A 12 29.58 -0.18 -41.73
N THR A 13 30.10 0.99 -42.13
CA THR A 13 30.20 2.16 -41.24
C THR A 13 28.83 2.77 -40.91
N ALA A 14 27.89 2.78 -41.85
CA ALA A 14 26.53 3.25 -41.62
C ALA A 14 25.74 2.30 -40.68
N MET A 15 25.91 0.97 -40.84
CA MET A 15 25.29 0.00 -39.93
C MET A 15 25.87 0.03 -38.50
N ALA A 16 27.21 0.20 -38.38
CA ALA A 16 27.84 0.33 -37.07
C ALA A 16 27.41 1.63 -36.35
N GLY A 17 27.24 2.74 -37.09
CA GLY A 17 26.75 4.00 -36.55
C GLY A 17 25.28 3.92 -36.03
N VAL A 18 24.41 3.18 -36.73
CA VAL A 18 23.01 2.97 -36.32
C VAL A 18 22.92 2.03 -35.13
N LEU A 19 23.78 1.01 -35.05
CA LEU A 19 23.85 0.12 -33.88
C LEU A 19 24.42 0.82 -32.65
N ALA A 20 25.46 1.66 -32.83
CA ALA A 20 26.03 2.44 -31.72
C ALA A 20 25.08 3.56 -31.25
N ALA A 21 24.29 4.18 -32.12
CA ALA A 21 23.28 5.17 -31.76
C ALA A 21 22.11 4.53 -30.98
N ARG A 22 21.75 3.28 -31.29
CA ARG A 22 20.74 2.54 -30.51
C ARG A 22 21.24 2.09 -29.13
N ALA A 23 22.51 1.81 -28.96
CA ALA A 23 23.14 1.42 -27.72
C ALA A 23 23.22 2.57 -26.68
N ASN A 24 23.17 3.84 -27.16
CA ASN A 24 23.24 5.04 -26.29
C ASN A 24 21.90 5.74 -26.10
N MET A 25 20.80 5.19 -26.59
CA MET A 25 19.49 5.73 -26.26
C MET A 25 19.15 5.33 -24.80
N PRO A 26 18.83 6.30 -23.91
CA PRO A 26 18.34 5.94 -22.59
C PRO A 26 17.13 5.03 -22.77
N ALA A 27 17.08 3.97 -21.96
CA ALA A 27 15.90 3.09 -21.94
C ALA A 27 14.63 3.94 -21.80
N PRO A 28 13.57 3.65 -22.56
CA PRO A 28 12.33 4.39 -22.41
C PRO A 28 11.90 4.35 -20.96
N ARG A 29 11.59 5.52 -20.38
CA ARG A 29 11.13 5.60 -19.00
C ARG A 29 9.90 4.72 -18.84
N PRO A 30 9.80 3.96 -17.72
CA PRO A 30 8.64 3.14 -17.48
C PRO A 30 7.36 3.98 -17.56
N ARG A 31 6.35 3.47 -18.22
CA ARG A 31 5.06 4.14 -18.33
C ARG A 31 4.30 3.94 -17.02
N HIS A 32 3.94 5.03 -16.34
CA HIS A 32 3.09 4.99 -15.15
C HIS A 32 1.62 5.20 -15.53
N ASP A 33 0.74 4.42 -14.89
CA ASP A 33 -0.70 4.59 -15.03
C ASP A 33 -1.23 5.39 -13.82
N PRO A 34 -1.70 6.64 -14.02
CA PRO A 34 -2.23 7.44 -12.93
C PRO A 34 -3.51 6.86 -12.32
N SER A 35 -4.19 5.97 -13.03
CA SER A 35 -5.39 5.27 -12.55
C SER A 35 -5.08 4.00 -11.76
N LEU A 36 -3.79 3.63 -11.63
CA LEU A 36 -3.33 2.46 -10.92
C LEU A 36 -2.51 2.85 -9.70
N ALA A 37 -2.91 2.36 -8.53
CA ALA A 37 -2.12 2.34 -7.33
C ALA A 37 -1.92 0.89 -6.86
N VAL A 38 -0.90 0.66 -6.03
CA VAL A 38 -0.71 -0.59 -5.31
C VAL A 38 -0.85 -0.34 -3.81
N PHE A 39 -1.60 -1.19 -3.13
CA PHE A 39 -1.80 -1.18 -1.70
C PHE A 39 -1.00 -2.31 -1.06
N ILE A 40 -0.20 -1.96 -0.08
CA ILE A 40 0.60 -2.87 0.75
C ILE A 40 0.30 -2.58 2.22
N SER A 41 0.44 -3.57 3.09
CA SER A 41 0.16 -3.45 4.51
C SER A 41 0.98 -4.43 5.33
N ASP A 42 1.16 -4.16 6.61
CA ASP A 42 1.66 -5.13 7.57
C ASP A 42 3.01 -5.74 7.13
N LEU A 43 4.00 -4.85 6.93
CA LEU A 43 5.34 -5.23 6.44
C LEU A 43 6.16 -5.91 7.53
N HIS A 44 6.03 -5.44 8.77
CA HIS A 44 6.72 -5.93 9.97
C HIS A 44 8.22 -6.13 9.80
N LEU A 45 8.89 -5.17 9.15
CA LEU A 45 10.32 -5.24 8.85
C LEU A 45 11.16 -5.12 10.13
N ASN A 46 12.08 -6.07 10.32
CA ASN A 46 12.93 -6.19 11.50
C ASN A 46 14.36 -5.74 11.21
N GLY A 47 14.63 -4.46 11.38
CA GLY A 47 15.93 -3.85 11.14
C GLY A 47 17.01 -4.26 12.15
N LEU A 48 16.61 -4.54 13.39
CA LEU A 48 17.54 -4.98 14.46
C LEU A 48 17.94 -6.44 14.33
N LYS A 49 17.27 -7.22 13.46
CA LYS A 49 17.47 -8.68 13.37
C LYS A 49 17.29 -9.37 14.72
N GLU A 50 16.33 -8.85 15.52
CA GLU A 50 15.94 -9.51 16.77
C GLU A 50 15.59 -10.98 16.49
N GLU A 51 15.77 -11.86 17.47
CA GLU A 51 15.36 -13.26 17.36
C GLU A 51 13.84 -13.30 17.13
N VAL A 52 13.46 -13.50 15.88
CA VAL A 52 12.08 -13.76 15.48
C VAL A 52 11.87 -15.28 15.47
N PRO A 53 10.67 -15.75 15.75
CA PRO A 53 10.33 -17.14 15.51
C PRO A 53 10.79 -17.52 14.09
N THR A 54 11.43 -18.65 13.94
CA THR A 54 12.21 -19.10 12.76
C THR A 54 11.44 -19.12 11.43
N HIS A 55 10.25 -18.57 11.38
CA HIS A 55 9.28 -18.69 10.29
C HIS A 55 8.83 -17.35 9.72
N LEU A 56 9.37 -16.24 10.19
CA LEU A 56 9.04 -14.92 9.65
C LEU A 56 10.08 -14.56 8.58
N TYR A 57 9.61 -14.47 7.36
CA TYR A 57 10.42 -14.11 6.19
C TYR A 57 9.98 -12.75 5.64
N GLU A 58 9.68 -11.80 6.54
CA GLU A 58 9.10 -10.50 6.23
C GLU A 58 9.88 -9.74 5.16
N GLU A 59 11.21 -9.67 5.31
CA GLU A 59 12.08 -9.01 4.32
C GLU A 59 12.01 -9.71 2.95
N ARG A 60 12.02 -11.05 2.93
CA ARG A 60 11.90 -11.84 1.70
C ARG A 60 10.55 -11.61 1.03
N CYS A 61 9.47 -11.69 1.80
CA CYS A 61 8.11 -11.48 1.28
C CYS A 61 7.94 -10.09 0.72
N PHE A 62 8.47 -9.07 1.42
CA PHE A 62 8.40 -7.70 0.94
C PHE A 62 9.25 -7.49 -0.33
N CYS A 63 10.47 -8.05 -0.40
CA CYS A 63 11.28 -8.01 -1.62
C CYS A 63 10.58 -8.69 -2.81
N GLU A 64 9.88 -9.80 -2.57
CA GLU A 64 9.09 -10.47 -3.60
C GLU A 64 7.93 -9.58 -4.08
N ALA A 65 7.21 -8.90 -3.15
CA ALA A 65 6.19 -7.93 -3.49
C ALA A 65 6.75 -6.81 -4.37
N VAL A 66 7.88 -6.21 -3.97
CA VAL A 66 8.55 -5.16 -4.76
C VAL A 66 8.88 -5.66 -6.16
N GLY A 67 9.45 -6.87 -6.29
CA GLY A 67 9.74 -7.47 -7.59
C GLY A 67 8.50 -7.66 -8.47
N LYS A 68 7.40 -8.12 -7.88
CA LYS A 68 6.10 -8.29 -8.59
C LYS A 68 5.48 -6.94 -8.97
N ILE A 69 5.56 -5.92 -8.11
CA ILE A 69 5.10 -4.56 -8.41
C ILE A 69 5.90 -3.96 -9.57
N MET A 70 7.23 -4.13 -9.57
CA MET A 70 8.11 -3.67 -10.64
C MET A 70 7.91 -4.40 -11.98
N ALA A 71 7.28 -5.57 -11.96
CA ALA A 71 6.93 -6.33 -13.17
C ALA A 71 5.57 -5.93 -13.76
N LEU A 72 4.82 -5.02 -13.11
CA LEU A 72 3.56 -4.53 -13.67
C LEU A 72 3.81 -3.63 -14.90
N ASP A 73 2.98 -3.78 -15.93
CA ASP A 73 3.01 -2.95 -17.14
C ASP A 73 1.57 -2.49 -17.48
N PRO A 74 1.28 -1.20 -17.38
CA PRO A 74 2.12 -0.11 -16.90
C PRO A 74 2.41 -0.18 -15.39
N LEU A 75 3.49 0.49 -14.95
CA LEU A 75 3.78 0.64 -13.53
C LEU A 75 2.69 1.46 -12.82
N PRO A 76 2.42 1.21 -11.53
CA PRO A 76 1.52 2.05 -10.76
C PRO A 76 2.11 3.46 -10.59
N ALA A 77 1.27 4.48 -10.55
CA ALA A 77 1.71 5.83 -10.21
C ALA A 77 2.01 5.99 -8.72
N ASN A 78 1.34 5.19 -7.88
CA ASN A 78 1.45 5.26 -6.43
C ASN A 78 1.56 3.86 -5.80
N VAL A 79 2.35 3.75 -4.75
CA VAL A 79 2.29 2.67 -3.76
C VAL A 79 1.85 3.29 -2.44
N VAL A 80 0.81 2.73 -1.84
CA VAL A 80 0.22 3.19 -0.56
C VAL A 80 0.41 2.09 0.47
N CYS A 81 1.13 2.39 1.54
CA CYS A 81 1.36 1.48 2.67
C CYS A 81 0.38 1.80 3.79
N PHE A 82 -0.30 0.78 4.30
CA PHE A 82 -1.35 0.91 5.29
C PHE A 82 -0.86 0.76 6.74
N GLY A 83 0.45 0.82 6.97
CA GLY A 83 1.03 0.77 8.30
C GLY A 83 1.61 -0.59 8.68
N ASP A 84 2.00 -0.69 9.96
CA ASP A 84 2.81 -1.78 10.50
C ASP A 84 4.06 -2.01 9.64
N ILE A 85 4.79 -0.91 9.42
CA ILE A 85 6.08 -0.92 8.71
C ILE A 85 7.13 -1.61 9.57
N SER A 86 7.16 -1.25 10.87
CA SER A 86 8.07 -1.81 11.87
C SER A 86 7.59 -3.19 12.35
N TYR A 87 8.55 -4.06 12.66
CA TYR A 87 8.28 -5.39 13.18
C TYR A 87 7.52 -5.38 14.51
N HIS A 88 7.99 -4.59 15.49
CA HIS A 88 7.46 -4.75 16.84
C HIS A 88 7.11 -3.45 17.56
N TRP A 89 8.08 -2.54 17.70
CA TRP A 89 7.95 -1.37 18.57
C TRP A 89 8.33 -0.05 17.89
N GLY A 90 8.33 0.00 16.57
CA GLY A 90 8.69 1.20 15.82
C GLY A 90 10.15 1.59 16.03
N GLN A 91 11.09 0.62 15.98
CA GLN A 91 12.49 0.89 16.13
C GLN A 91 13.03 1.71 14.95
N PRO A 92 13.98 2.65 15.17
CA PRO A 92 14.56 3.43 14.08
C PRO A 92 15.15 2.57 12.96
N GLU A 93 15.78 1.45 13.30
CA GLU A 93 16.42 0.52 12.38
C GLU A 93 15.44 -0.15 11.44
N ASP A 94 14.20 -0.36 11.89
CA ASP A 94 13.13 -0.92 11.05
C ASP A 94 12.77 0.05 9.92
N TYR A 95 12.69 1.34 10.20
CA TYR A 95 12.41 2.37 9.20
C TYR A 95 13.60 2.61 8.26
N VAL A 96 14.84 2.47 8.74
CA VAL A 96 16.04 2.50 7.90
C VAL A 96 16.02 1.33 6.91
N LEU A 97 15.71 0.12 7.39
CA LEU A 97 15.54 -1.05 6.53
C LEU A 97 14.41 -0.83 5.50
N ALA A 98 13.25 -0.37 5.97
CA ALA A 98 12.12 -0.08 5.10
C ALA A 98 12.48 0.91 3.99
N ALA A 99 13.13 2.02 4.31
CA ALA A 99 13.56 3.01 3.33
C ALA A 99 14.48 2.41 2.25
N LYS A 100 15.42 1.55 2.65
CA LYS A 100 16.29 0.83 1.73
C LYS A 100 15.49 -0.08 0.79
N LEU A 101 14.50 -0.81 1.33
CA LEU A 101 13.72 -1.76 0.55
C LEU A 101 12.67 -1.09 -0.35
N PHE A 102 12.23 0.13 -0.02
CA PHE A 102 11.38 0.96 -0.89
C PHE A 102 12.15 1.63 -2.04
N GLN A 103 13.48 1.71 -1.96
CA GLN A 103 14.29 2.47 -2.91
C GLN A 103 14.05 2.07 -4.38
N PRO A 104 13.92 0.78 -4.76
CA PRO A 104 13.65 0.40 -6.15
C PRO A 104 12.34 1.00 -6.71
N LEU A 105 11.30 1.15 -5.87
CA LEU A 105 10.04 1.78 -6.28
C LEU A 105 10.23 3.28 -6.54
N LEU A 106 10.98 3.96 -5.65
CA LEU A 106 11.30 5.38 -5.80
C LEU A 106 12.18 5.65 -7.02
N ASP A 107 13.18 4.81 -7.26
CA ASP A 107 14.08 4.91 -8.43
C ASP A 107 13.32 4.72 -9.74
N ALA A 108 12.27 3.90 -9.73
CA ALA A 108 11.34 3.76 -10.85
C ALA A 108 10.40 4.96 -11.03
N GLY A 109 10.39 5.93 -10.10
CA GLY A 109 9.53 7.11 -10.15
C GLY A 109 8.11 6.89 -9.61
N ILE A 110 7.88 5.79 -8.90
CA ILE A 110 6.61 5.51 -8.23
C ILE A 110 6.51 6.38 -6.97
N LYS A 111 5.39 7.05 -6.77
CA LYS A 111 5.15 7.82 -5.54
C LYS A 111 4.82 6.89 -4.39
N LEU A 112 5.41 7.14 -3.23
CA LEU A 112 5.18 6.36 -2.02
C LEU A 112 4.36 7.20 -1.01
N THR A 113 3.28 6.62 -0.51
CA THR A 113 2.47 7.17 0.59
C THR A 113 2.47 6.16 1.72
N LEU A 114 2.93 6.58 2.91
CA LEU A 114 3.06 5.72 4.08
C LEU A 114 2.02 6.12 5.14
N GLY A 115 1.18 5.18 5.53
CA GLY A 115 0.39 5.23 6.75
C GLY A 115 1.11 4.52 7.89
N LEU A 116 0.60 4.64 9.10
CA LEU A 116 1.15 4.01 10.29
C LEU A 116 0.15 3.03 10.91
N GLY A 117 0.68 1.96 11.52
CA GLY A 117 -0.08 0.96 12.25
C GLY A 117 0.35 0.87 13.72
N ASN A 118 -0.23 -0.08 14.46
CA ASN A 118 -0.01 -0.19 15.91
C ASN A 118 1.39 -0.66 16.30
N HIS A 119 2.18 -1.18 15.36
CA HIS A 119 3.59 -1.50 15.55
C HIS A 119 4.51 -0.30 15.27
N ASP A 120 3.99 0.78 14.70
CA ASP A 120 4.77 1.96 14.33
C ASP A 120 4.83 3.01 15.45
N ARG A 121 5.81 3.92 15.32
CA ARG A 121 5.99 5.08 16.19
C ARG A 121 6.19 6.33 15.36
N ARG A 122 5.34 7.35 15.57
CA ARG A 122 5.41 8.62 14.83
C ARG A 122 6.75 9.32 14.96
N ASP A 123 7.32 9.36 16.18
CA ASP A 123 8.60 10.04 16.45
C ASP A 123 9.73 9.42 15.62
N ASN A 124 9.92 8.11 15.67
CA ASN A 124 10.96 7.40 14.93
C ASN A 124 10.69 7.40 13.42
N PHE A 125 9.43 7.26 13.00
CA PHE A 125 9.02 7.40 11.61
C PHE A 125 9.41 8.77 11.04
N LEU A 126 9.16 9.86 11.78
CA LEU A 126 9.48 11.22 11.35
C LEU A 126 10.98 11.52 11.34
N VAL A 127 11.80 10.76 12.06
CA VAL A 127 13.26 10.83 11.92
C VAL A 127 13.67 10.32 10.53
N GLN A 128 13.09 9.22 10.07
CA GLN A 128 13.41 8.63 8.76
C GLN A 128 12.77 9.42 7.60
N TRP A 129 11.52 9.88 7.78
CA TRP A 129 10.76 10.62 6.74
C TRP A 129 10.27 11.98 7.26
N PRO A 130 11.18 12.96 7.47
CA PRO A 130 10.84 14.25 8.08
C PRO A 130 9.88 15.10 7.23
N SER A 131 9.77 14.81 5.93
CA SER A 131 8.82 15.49 5.05
C SER A 131 7.37 15.30 5.47
N TYR A 132 7.02 14.18 6.09
CA TYR A 132 5.66 13.91 6.56
C TYR A 132 5.21 14.88 7.66
N ALA A 133 6.10 15.38 8.50
CA ALA A 133 5.76 16.39 9.50
C ALA A 133 5.27 17.70 8.88
N LYS A 134 5.71 18.01 7.64
CA LYS A 134 5.32 19.22 6.90
C LYS A 134 4.15 19.01 5.96
N SER A 135 3.99 17.79 5.43
CA SER A 135 2.97 17.46 4.43
C SER A 135 1.70 16.88 5.02
N THR A 136 1.68 16.54 6.30
CA THR A 136 0.47 16.01 6.94
C THR A 136 -0.68 16.99 6.90
N LEU A 137 -1.89 16.47 6.71
CA LEU A 137 -3.13 17.26 6.64
C LEU A 137 -3.75 17.52 8.01
N VAL A 138 -3.29 16.81 9.04
CA VAL A 138 -3.72 17.00 10.44
C VAL A 138 -2.49 17.11 11.33
N PRO A 139 -2.28 18.25 12.03
CA PRO A 139 -1.12 18.43 12.90
C PRO A 139 -0.98 17.33 13.96
N GLY A 140 0.22 16.79 14.12
CA GLY A 140 0.53 15.72 15.08
C GLY A 140 0.09 14.31 14.66
N ARG A 141 -0.50 14.16 13.49
CA ARG A 141 -0.89 12.88 12.87
C ARG A 141 -0.12 12.67 11.56
N ILE A 142 -0.18 11.47 11.00
CA ILE A 142 0.36 11.16 9.66
C ILE A 142 -0.80 10.91 8.72
N VAL A 143 -1.44 11.99 8.31
CA VAL A 143 -2.62 11.97 7.43
C VAL A 143 -2.24 12.47 6.05
N SER A 144 -2.58 11.71 5.02
CA SER A 144 -2.20 11.99 3.64
C SER A 144 -3.38 11.84 2.68
N LYS A 145 -3.29 12.55 1.55
CA LYS A 145 -4.21 12.42 0.42
C LYS A 145 -3.45 11.97 -0.82
N VAL A 146 -3.97 10.95 -1.51
CA VAL A 146 -3.51 10.54 -2.84
C VAL A 146 -4.59 10.88 -3.85
N GLU A 147 -4.28 11.80 -4.74
CA GLU A 147 -5.20 12.20 -5.82
C GLU A 147 -5.05 11.23 -7.00
N MET A 148 -6.14 10.59 -7.37
CA MET A 148 -6.24 9.75 -8.56
C MET A 148 -7.29 10.34 -9.53
N PRO A 149 -7.32 9.92 -10.81
CA PRO A 149 -8.21 10.55 -11.80
C PRO A 149 -9.69 10.55 -11.42
N HIS A 150 -10.19 9.49 -10.78
CA HIS A 150 -11.62 9.30 -10.53
C HIS A 150 -11.99 9.21 -9.05
N VAL A 151 -11.01 9.17 -8.15
CA VAL A 151 -11.22 9.04 -6.71
C VAL A 151 -10.05 9.67 -5.96
N ASP A 152 -10.31 10.21 -4.78
CA ASP A 152 -9.27 10.60 -3.83
C ASP A 152 -9.16 9.53 -2.75
N LEU A 153 -7.92 9.15 -2.38
CA LEU A 153 -7.66 8.29 -1.24
C LEU A 153 -7.26 9.15 -0.05
N LEU A 154 -7.88 8.94 1.09
CA LEU A 154 -7.51 9.60 2.35
C LEU A 154 -6.94 8.57 3.30
N MET A 155 -5.62 8.61 3.52
CA MET A 155 -4.93 7.78 4.50
C MET A 155 -5.02 8.43 5.87
N LEU A 156 -5.69 7.76 6.81
CA LEU A 156 -5.91 8.18 8.18
C LEU A 156 -4.86 7.59 9.11
N ASP A 157 -4.55 8.31 10.18
CA ASP A 157 -3.63 7.87 11.23
C ASP A 157 -4.42 7.42 12.48
N THR A 158 -4.65 6.13 12.58
CA THR A 158 -5.44 5.52 13.65
C THR A 158 -4.61 5.02 14.83
N ILE A 159 -3.34 5.45 14.98
CA ILE A 159 -2.57 5.13 16.18
C ILE A 159 -3.03 6.02 17.33
N ASN A 160 -3.41 5.42 18.46
CA ASN A 160 -3.83 6.17 19.67
C ASN A 160 -2.69 6.38 20.68
N ALA A 161 -1.59 5.65 20.57
CA ALA A 161 -0.48 5.77 21.50
C ALA A 161 0.35 7.02 21.26
N THR A 162 0.67 7.72 22.36
CA THR A 162 1.72 8.74 22.35
C THR A 162 3.10 8.09 22.51
N PRO A 163 4.20 8.75 22.08
CA PRO A 163 5.55 8.22 22.20
C PRO A 163 5.97 7.81 23.62
N VAL A 164 5.33 8.38 24.63
CA VAL A 164 5.63 8.15 26.06
C VAL A 164 4.98 6.87 26.59
N GLU A 165 3.87 6.42 25.99
CA GLU A 165 3.12 5.24 26.43
C GLU A 165 3.62 3.92 25.84
N LYS A 166 4.86 3.82 25.63
CA LYS A 166 5.66 2.87 24.82
C LYS A 166 5.41 1.38 25.01
N LYS A 167 4.68 0.96 26.04
CA LYS A 167 4.47 -0.45 26.34
C LYS A 167 3.07 -0.95 25.97
N LYS A 168 2.21 -0.06 25.47
CA LYS A 168 0.88 -0.42 25.03
C LYS A 168 0.78 -0.17 23.52
N ARG A 169 0.64 -1.21 22.76
CA ARG A 169 0.27 -1.12 21.35
C ARG A 169 -1.09 -0.45 21.26
N SER A 170 -1.25 0.40 20.23
CA SER A 170 -2.52 1.02 19.91
C SER A 170 -3.50 -0.04 19.38
N HIS A 171 -4.26 -0.63 20.29
CA HIS A 171 -5.20 -1.68 19.93
C HIS A 171 -6.42 -1.61 20.85
N PRO A 172 -7.60 -1.31 20.35
CA PRO A 172 -8.02 -0.96 18.99
C PRO A 172 -7.49 0.41 18.51
N GLY A 173 -7.61 0.66 17.20
CA GLY A 173 -7.26 1.94 16.61
C GLY A 173 -8.19 3.08 17.04
N GLU A 174 -7.69 4.32 16.97
CA GLU A 174 -8.45 5.51 17.36
C GLU A 174 -8.16 6.68 16.41
N CYS A 175 -9.20 7.18 15.77
CA CYS A 175 -9.18 8.46 15.09
C CYS A 175 -9.24 9.58 16.13
N SER A 176 -8.35 10.58 16.09
CA SER A 176 -8.44 11.71 17.02
C SER A 176 -9.61 12.62 16.69
N LYS A 177 -10.03 13.44 17.65
CA LYS A 177 -11.11 14.41 17.44
C LYS A 177 -10.78 15.37 16.31
N GLU A 178 -9.55 15.89 16.28
CA GLU A 178 -9.08 16.83 15.25
C GLU A 178 -9.06 16.17 13.86
N GLU A 179 -8.65 14.92 13.78
CA GLU A 179 -8.66 14.16 12.54
C GLU A 179 -10.09 13.85 12.07
N TYR A 180 -10.98 13.51 12.99
CA TYR A 180 -12.40 13.31 12.70
C TYR A 180 -13.05 14.60 12.17
N GLU A 181 -12.82 15.76 12.82
CA GLU A 181 -13.34 17.05 12.40
C GLU A 181 -12.79 17.45 11.01
N TRP A 182 -11.49 17.25 10.79
CA TRP A 182 -10.85 17.46 9.49
C TRP A 182 -11.47 16.55 8.41
N LEU A 183 -11.65 15.26 8.70
CA LEU A 183 -12.23 14.30 7.77
C LEU A 183 -13.68 14.67 7.43
N ALA A 184 -14.49 15.03 8.43
CA ALA A 184 -15.87 15.46 8.22
C ALA A 184 -15.95 16.69 7.30
N ALA A 185 -15.11 17.69 7.51
CA ALA A 185 -15.02 18.87 6.67
C ALA A 185 -14.55 18.52 5.25
N THR A 186 -13.54 17.65 5.13
CA THR A 186 -12.98 17.20 3.84
C THR A 186 -14.02 16.43 3.02
N LEU A 187 -14.73 15.49 3.65
CA LEU A 187 -15.79 14.72 2.98
C LEU A 187 -16.97 15.60 2.53
N LYS A 188 -17.33 16.61 3.35
CA LYS A 188 -18.37 17.57 2.98
C LYS A 188 -17.98 18.44 1.79
N ALA A 189 -16.70 18.80 1.67
CA ALA A 189 -16.18 19.63 0.58
C ALA A 189 -15.74 18.84 -0.65
N ALA A 190 -15.79 17.52 -0.60
CA ALA A 190 -15.28 16.66 -1.67
C ALA A 190 -16.08 16.83 -2.97
N THR A 191 -15.38 17.06 -4.07
CA THR A 191 -15.92 17.17 -5.42
C THR A 191 -15.76 15.89 -6.25
N LYS A 192 -14.95 14.95 -5.72
CA LYS A 192 -14.74 13.60 -6.25
C LYS A 192 -15.14 12.56 -5.21
N PRO A 193 -15.49 11.34 -5.64
CA PRO A 193 -15.59 10.21 -4.73
C PRO A 193 -14.34 10.03 -3.89
N VAL A 194 -14.52 9.56 -2.66
CA VAL A 194 -13.44 9.32 -1.70
C VAL A 194 -13.46 7.86 -1.27
N ILE A 195 -12.30 7.24 -1.22
CA ILE A 195 -12.05 5.99 -0.49
C ILE A 195 -11.16 6.34 0.70
N THR A 196 -11.63 6.06 1.89
CA THR A 196 -10.81 6.22 3.09
C THR A 196 -9.95 4.99 3.33
N CYS A 197 -8.78 5.20 3.89
CA CYS A 197 -7.78 4.19 4.15
C CYS A 197 -7.27 4.36 5.57
N SER A 198 -7.10 3.27 6.33
CA SER A 198 -6.44 3.30 7.63
C SER A 198 -5.81 1.95 7.93
N HIS A 199 -5.00 1.87 8.99
CA HIS A 199 -4.50 0.59 9.43
C HIS A 199 -5.60 -0.23 10.11
N HIS A 200 -6.32 0.36 11.08
CA HIS A 200 -7.37 -0.32 11.83
C HIS A 200 -8.73 -0.24 11.14
N LYS A 201 -9.57 -1.22 11.41
CA LYS A 201 -10.97 -1.23 10.96
C LYS A 201 -11.77 -0.07 11.58
N PRO A 202 -12.62 0.64 10.82
CA PRO A 202 -13.31 1.86 11.31
C PRO A 202 -14.21 1.67 12.52
N ASN A 203 -14.75 0.48 12.73
CA ASN A 203 -15.64 0.20 13.87
C ASN A 203 -14.90 -0.09 15.19
N GLU A 204 -13.57 -0.07 15.17
CA GLU A 204 -12.74 -0.25 16.35
C GLU A 204 -12.52 1.06 17.10
N ASP A 205 -12.88 2.19 16.50
CA ASP A 205 -12.71 3.51 17.11
C ASP A 205 -13.90 3.95 17.99
N LYS A 206 -13.61 4.90 18.88
CA LYS A 206 -14.58 5.43 19.84
C LYS A 206 -15.27 6.71 19.37
N VAL A 207 -14.77 7.38 18.34
CA VAL A 207 -15.29 8.68 17.90
C VAL A 207 -16.41 8.56 16.87
N GLY A 208 -16.77 7.36 16.46
CA GLY A 208 -17.89 7.12 15.55
C GLY A 208 -17.50 7.27 14.07
N LEU A 209 -16.27 6.96 13.72
CA LEU A 209 -15.76 7.02 12.34
C LEU A 209 -16.70 6.28 11.35
N THR A 210 -17.20 5.10 11.73
CA THR A 210 -18.15 4.33 10.91
C THR A 210 -19.37 5.15 10.51
N ASN A 211 -19.96 5.89 11.46
CA ASN A 211 -21.15 6.72 11.20
C ASN A 211 -20.83 7.87 10.26
N LEU A 212 -19.65 8.51 10.42
CA LEU A 212 -19.20 9.58 9.52
C LEU A 212 -19.01 9.07 8.09
N LEU A 213 -18.32 7.94 7.92
CA LEU A 213 -18.04 7.38 6.60
C LEU A 213 -19.33 6.98 5.88
N HIS A 214 -20.20 6.27 6.58
CA HIS A 214 -21.49 5.85 6.04
C HIS A 214 -22.42 7.04 5.74
N GLY A 215 -22.41 8.08 6.58
CA GLY A 215 -23.25 9.27 6.42
C GLY A 215 -22.80 10.19 5.27
N SER A 216 -21.61 10.00 4.73
CA SER A 216 -21.06 10.85 3.67
C SER A 216 -21.35 10.30 2.29
N ALA A 217 -22.08 11.09 1.46
CA ALA A 217 -22.32 10.73 0.06
C ALA A 217 -21.03 10.66 -0.78
N ALA A 218 -19.98 11.38 -0.40
CA ALA A 218 -18.69 11.37 -1.07
C ALA A 218 -17.86 10.11 -0.76
N CYS A 219 -18.00 9.55 0.45
CA CYS A 219 -17.24 8.37 0.84
C CYS A 219 -17.89 7.10 0.28
N LYS A 220 -17.15 6.39 -0.57
CA LYS A 220 -17.66 5.23 -1.32
C LYS A 220 -17.16 3.90 -0.78
N GLY A 221 -16.28 3.91 0.20
CA GLY A 221 -15.77 2.71 0.84
C GLY A 221 -14.56 2.98 1.71
N HIS A 222 -14.12 1.92 2.39
CA HIS A 222 -12.95 1.97 3.26
C HIS A 222 -12.07 0.74 3.06
N VAL A 223 -10.75 0.96 3.08
CA VAL A 223 -9.76 -0.12 3.01
C VAL A 223 -8.88 -0.05 4.26
N PHE A 224 -8.54 -1.20 4.82
CA PHE A 224 -7.73 -1.28 6.04
C PHE A 224 -6.77 -2.49 6.02
N GLY A 225 -5.76 -2.48 6.88
CA GLY A 225 -4.79 -3.56 7.09
C GLY A 225 -5.02 -4.33 8.39
N HIS A 226 -3.95 -4.50 9.21
CA HIS A 226 -3.96 -4.97 10.59
C HIS A 226 -4.33 -6.46 10.80
N TRP A 227 -5.24 -7.01 10.03
CA TRP A 227 -5.71 -8.38 10.26
C TRP A 227 -4.98 -9.42 9.41
N HIS A 228 -4.09 -9.00 8.52
CA HIS A 228 -3.26 -9.87 7.66
C HIS A 228 -4.09 -10.86 6.83
N ARG A 229 -5.31 -10.47 6.43
CA ARG A 229 -6.23 -11.33 5.70
C ARG A 229 -6.93 -10.56 4.60
N TRP A 230 -6.97 -11.15 3.43
CA TRP A 230 -7.81 -10.64 2.38
C TRP A 230 -9.26 -11.01 2.61
N PHE A 231 -10.12 -10.02 2.70
CA PHE A 231 -11.57 -10.20 2.60
C PHE A 231 -12.23 -8.87 2.22
N ARG A 232 -13.46 -9.01 1.70
CA ARG A 232 -14.41 -7.91 1.50
C ARG A 232 -15.57 -8.12 2.45
N ASP A 233 -16.09 -7.04 3.00
CA ASP A 233 -17.20 -7.06 3.94
C ASP A 233 -17.99 -5.76 3.85
N PHE A 234 -19.00 -5.65 4.67
CA PHE A 234 -19.78 -4.45 4.82
C PHE A 234 -19.87 -4.06 6.29
N LEU A 235 -19.72 -2.78 6.58
CA LEU A 235 -20.10 -2.25 7.87
C LEU A 235 -21.59 -2.01 7.86
N HIS A 236 -22.29 -2.61 8.82
CA HIS A 236 -23.69 -2.34 9.08
C HIS A 236 -23.81 -1.15 10.03
N VAL A 237 -24.61 -0.14 9.65
CA VAL A 237 -24.88 1.02 10.49
C VAL A 237 -26.30 0.92 11.04
N GLY A 238 -26.39 0.66 12.35
CA GLY A 238 -27.67 0.38 13.02
C GLY A 238 -28.26 -0.99 12.61
N TRP A 239 -29.59 -1.10 12.71
CA TRP A 239 -30.34 -2.34 12.43
C TRP A 239 -30.90 -2.41 10.98
N ASP A 240 -30.56 -1.44 10.13
CA ASP A 240 -31.04 -1.42 8.75
C ASP A 240 -30.12 -2.24 7.84
N PRO A 241 -30.54 -3.42 7.35
CA PRO A 241 -29.71 -4.27 6.52
C PRO A 241 -29.43 -3.68 5.13
N GLN A 242 -30.13 -2.60 4.73
CA GLN A 242 -29.87 -1.90 3.47
C GLN A 242 -28.81 -0.79 3.63
N LYS A 243 -28.54 -0.38 4.86
CA LYS A 243 -27.49 0.60 5.17
C LYS A 243 -26.15 -0.12 5.35
N VAL A 244 -25.56 -0.50 4.24
CA VAL A 244 -24.26 -1.17 4.20
C VAL A 244 -23.21 -0.25 3.60
N PHE A 245 -22.03 -0.23 4.22
CA PHE A 245 -20.88 0.53 3.75
C PHE A 245 -19.74 -0.44 3.39
N PRO A 246 -19.25 -0.44 2.14
CA PRO A 246 -18.28 -1.43 1.68
C PRO A 246 -16.91 -1.21 2.32
N ILE A 247 -16.34 -2.28 2.83
CA ILE A 247 -14.98 -2.31 3.38
C ILE A 247 -14.19 -3.47 2.80
N SER A 248 -12.86 -3.33 2.78
CA SER A 248 -11.94 -4.41 2.41
C SER A 248 -10.74 -4.43 3.31
N CYS A 249 -10.32 -5.61 3.73
CA CYS A 249 -9.07 -5.84 4.44
C CYS A 249 -7.99 -6.26 3.48
N LEU A 250 -6.78 -5.74 3.67
CA LEU A 250 -5.61 -6.08 2.88
C LEU A 250 -4.89 -7.31 3.42
N PRO A 251 -4.19 -8.05 2.56
CA PRO A 251 -3.24 -9.07 2.99
C PRO A 251 -2.05 -8.40 3.67
N SER A 252 -1.27 -9.16 4.42
CA SER A 252 0.07 -8.75 4.83
C SER A 252 1.05 -8.81 3.65
N THR A 253 2.00 -7.88 3.59
CA THR A 253 3.03 -7.92 2.55
C THR A 253 4.34 -8.53 3.07
N GLY A 254 4.52 -8.63 4.39
CA GLY A 254 5.75 -9.12 4.98
C GLY A 254 5.58 -10.19 6.05
N HIS A 255 4.47 -10.17 6.76
CA HIS A 255 4.29 -10.97 7.97
C HIS A 255 3.32 -12.15 7.73
N TRP A 256 2.80 -12.80 8.76
CA TRP A 256 1.90 -13.96 8.68
C TRP A 256 0.49 -13.62 8.12
N GLY A 257 -0.27 -14.64 7.78
CA GLY A 257 -1.62 -14.56 7.20
C GLY A 257 -1.60 -14.74 5.68
N ASP A 258 -2.49 -14.05 4.99
CA ASP A 258 -2.44 -13.96 3.52
C ASP A 258 -1.27 -13.06 3.12
N ILE A 259 -0.33 -13.59 2.35
CA ILE A 259 0.86 -12.83 1.94
C ILE A 259 0.70 -12.36 0.51
N GLY A 260 0.72 -11.05 0.34
CA GLY A 260 0.48 -10.43 -0.97
C GLY A 260 0.40 -8.93 -0.93
N PHE A 261 -0.13 -8.37 -1.98
CA PHE A 261 -0.50 -6.97 -2.11
C PHE A 261 -1.78 -6.86 -2.94
N ALA A 262 -2.36 -5.67 -3.03
CA ALA A 262 -3.50 -5.45 -3.92
C ALA A 262 -3.22 -4.32 -4.92
N THR A 263 -3.66 -4.50 -6.18
CA THR A 263 -3.75 -3.39 -7.14
C THR A 263 -5.08 -2.70 -6.98
N PHE A 264 -5.06 -1.37 -6.95
CA PHE A 264 -6.25 -0.51 -6.92
C PHE A 264 -6.33 0.28 -8.22
N ARG A 265 -7.33 -0.02 -9.04
CA ARG A 265 -7.54 0.62 -10.34
C ARG A 265 -8.85 1.40 -10.34
N THR A 266 -8.77 2.65 -10.82
CA THR A 266 -9.94 3.55 -10.87
C THR A 266 -10.47 3.71 -12.29
N PHE A 267 -11.80 3.79 -12.39
CA PHE A 267 -12.59 4.06 -13.58
C PHE A 267 -13.61 5.16 -13.27
N PRO A 268 -14.26 5.78 -14.27
CA PRO A 268 -15.23 6.84 -14.01
C PRO A 268 -16.38 6.44 -13.08
N ASP A 269 -16.80 5.18 -13.11
CA ASP A 269 -17.98 4.64 -12.41
C ASP A 269 -17.63 3.77 -11.19
N ARG A 270 -16.39 3.30 -11.10
CA ARG A 270 -15.97 2.35 -10.06
C ARG A 270 -14.48 2.41 -9.78
N ALA A 271 -14.10 1.86 -8.64
CA ALA A 271 -12.73 1.46 -8.35
C ALA A 271 -12.69 -0.04 -8.02
N THR A 272 -11.67 -0.74 -8.48
CA THR A 272 -11.51 -2.18 -8.27
C THR A 272 -10.20 -2.44 -7.53
N LEU A 273 -10.29 -3.12 -6.42
CA LEU A 273 -9.15 -3.64 -5.64
C LEU A 273 -8.99 -5.13 -6.00
N THR A 274 -7.82 -5.53 -6.47
CA THR A 274 -7.52 -6.92 -6.90
C THR A 274 -6.38 -7.48 -6.09
N LEU A 275 -6.58 -8.63 -5.46
CA LEU A 275 -5.57 -9.33 -4.68
C LEU A 275 -4.52 -9.99 -5.58
N HIS A 276 -3.26 -9.83 -5.21
CA HIS A 276 -2.09 -10.54 -5.73
C HIS A 276 -1.44 -11.34 -4.60
N GLN A 277 -2.06 -12.46 -4.25
CA GLN A 277 -1.55 -13.35 -3.21
C GLN A 277 -0.52 -14.31 -3.82
N TYR A 278 0.62 -14.45 -3.15
CA TYR A 278 1.68 -15.36 -3.60
C TYR A 278 2.17 -16.30 -2.50
N ASP A 279 1.72 -16.09 -1.25
CA ASP A 279 2.05 -16.97 -0.14
C ASP A 279 0.95 -16.95 0.94
N PHE A 280 1.08 -17.85 1.90
CA PHE A 280 0.22 -17.95 3.07
C PHE A 280 1.00 -18.52 4.26
N PHE A 281 0.98 -17.81 5.39
CA PHE A 281 1.59 -18.28 6.63
C PHE A 281 0.57 -18.27 7.76
N PHE A 282 0.49 -19.35 8.51
CA PHE A 282 -0.38 -19.43 9.68
C PHE A 282 0.44 -19.27 10.99
N THR A 283 -0.14 -18.64 12.00
CA THR A 283 0.47 -18.54 13.33
C THR A 283 0.68 -19.91 13.93
N GLY A 284 1.95 -20.28 14.19
CA GLY A 284 2.31 -21.51 14.88
C GLY A 284 3.08 -22.54 14.06
N GLY A 285 3.35 -22.26 12.81
CA GLY A 285 4.21 -23.13 12.01
C GLY A 285 4.75 -22.43 10.78
N PRO A 286 5.88 -22.92 10.26
CA PRO A 286 6.34 -22.50 8.95
C PRO A 286 5.23 -22.81 7.95
N GLY A 287 4.95 -21.85 7.07
CA GLY A 287 4.09 -22.07 5.91
C GLY A 287 4.59 -23.23 5.04
N ASP A 288 5.87 -23.53 5.13
CA ASP A 288 6.53 -24.69 4.58
C ASP A 288 6.01 -25.95 5.24
N GLY A 289 5.05 -26.61 4.62
CA GLY A 289 4.47 -27.86 5.12
C GLY A 289 2.99 -27.81 5.50
N GLN A 290 2.33 -26.66 5.34
CA GLN A 290 0.87 -26.61 5.40
C GLN A 290 0.30 -27.20 4.10
N PRO A 291 -0.37 -28.36 4.14
CA PRO A 291 -0.79 -29.09 2.93
C PRO A 291 -1.82 -28.34 2.09
N PHE A 292 -2.40 -27.28 2.61
CA PHE A 292 -3.43 -26.43 1.96
C PHE A 292 -2.93 -25.04 1.55
N ARG A 293 -1.63 -24.73 1.71
CA ARG A 293 -1.06 -23.42 1.38
C ARG A 293 -1.32 -23.02 -0.07
N ASP A 294 -0.95 -23.91 -0.99
CA ASP A 294 -1.09 -23.67 -2.42
C ASP A 294 -2.55 -23.56 -2.83
N ASP A 295 -3.44 -24.35 -2.19
CA ASP A 295 -4.87 -24.29 -2.44
C ASP A 295 -5.46 -22.94 -1.98
N ILE A 296 -5.08 -22.43 -0.81
CA ILE A 296 -5.51 -21.10 -0.32
C ILE A 296 -5.05 -20.00 -1.25
N VAL A 297 -3.78 -20.02 -1.66
CA VAL A 297 -3.24 -19.03 -2.60
C VAL A 297 -3.98 -19.08 -3.93
N LYS A 298 -4.20 -20.29 -4.47
CA LYS A 298 -4.92 -20.48 -5.72
C LYS A 298 -6.37 -20.01 -5.65
N GLU A 299 -7.05 -20.27 -4.54
CA GLU A 299 -8.45 -19.86 -4.34
C GLU A 299 -8.60 -18.34 -4.24
N LYS A 300 -7.68 -17.67 -3.54
CA LYS A 300 -7.79 -16.24 -3.23
C LYS A 300 -7.16 -15.34 -4.28
N ASN A 301 -6.03 -15.75 -4.87
CA ASN A 301 -5.31 -14.91 -5.82
C ASN A 301 -6.20 -14.51 -7.01
N GLY A 302 -6.23 -13.21 -7.31
CA GLY A 302 -7.07 -12.62 -8.34
C GLY A 302 -8.49 -12.25 -7.88
N GLN A 303 -8.86 -12.52 -6.63
CA GLN A 303 -10.14 -12.04 -6.08
C GLN A 303 -10.20 -10.50 -6.10
N THR A 304 -11.40 -9.97 -6.30
CA THR A 304 -11.64 -8.54 -6.45
C THR A 304 -12.69 -8.02 -5.47
N CYS A 305 -12.51 -6.76 -5.05
CA CYS A 305 -13.51 -5.95 -4.38
C CYS A 305 -13.79 -4.72 -5.25
N THR A 306 -15.05 -4.38 -5.46
CA THR A 306 -15.44 -3.23 -6.29
C THR A 306 -16.18 -2.20 -5.44
N PHE A 307 -15.74 -0.95 -5.52
CA PHE A 307 -16.38 0.22 -4.93
C PHE A 307 -17.08 0.99 -6.06
N ARG A 308 -18.40 1.22 -5.94
CA ARG A 308 -19.14 2.07 -6.87
C ARG A 308 -18.83 3.53 -6.57
N LEU A 309 -18.49 4.32 -7.58
CA LEU A 309 -18.14 5.73 -7.44
C LEU A 309 -19.30 6.68 -7.79
N VAL A 310 -20.27 6.19 -8.51
CA VAL A 310 -21.49 6.90 -8.91
C VAL A 310 -22.70 6.34 -8.22
#